data_e89e1434919bc26aed680d41701f5df3
#
_entry.id   e89e1434919bc26aed680d41701f5df3
#
_cell.length_a   1.000
_cell.length_b   1.000
_cell.length_c   1.000
_cell.angle_alpha   90.00
_cell.angle_beta   90.00
_cell.angle_gamma   90.00
#
_symmetry.space_group_name_H-M   'P 1'
#
loop_
_entity.id
_entity.type
_entity.pdbx_description
1 polymer ?
#
loop_
_entity_poly.entity_id
_entity_poly.type
_entity_poly.pdbx_seq_one_letter_code
_entity_poly.pdbx_strand_id
1 'polypeptide(L)'
;MKKINLYEENDFNELHMKRFLVHDSPYFKILNFNFKAGQELPVHSHDMEGQVSIMVFEGKGEFLSKDSTMPARKGDVLISEISEPHGVRAKTDMRVLVTIAPPI
;
A
#
# COMPACT_ATOMS: atom_id res chain seq x y z
N MET A 1 -23.43 -7.85 2.57
CA MET A 1 -22.31 -7.54 1.65
C MET A 1 -22.02 -6.04 1.67
N LYS A 2 -20.77 -5.67 1.41
CA LYS A 2 -20.32 -4.28 1.39
C LYS A 2 -19.52 -4.04 0.12
N LYS A 3 -19.76 -2.90 -0.54
CA LYS A 3 -19.05 -2.52 -1.75
C LYS A 3 -18.50 -1.11 -1.59
N ILE A 4 -17.22 -0.93 -1.96
CA ILE A 4 -16.55 0.36 -1.96
C ILE A 4 -15.92 0.56 -3.32
N ASN A 5 -16.09 1.77 -3.89
CA ASN A 5 -15.43 2.12 -5.14
C ASN A 5 -14.25 3.03 -4.81
N LEU A 6 -13.04 2.56 -5.11
CA LEU A 6 -11.81 3.28 -4.80
C LEU A 6 -11.68 4.61 -5.57
N TYR A 7 -12.35 4.74 -6.70
CA TYR A 7 -12.30 5.94 -7.51
C TYR A 7 -13.21 7.06 -6.99
N GLU A 8 -14.07 6.76 -6.04
CA GLU A 8 -14.86 7.76 -5.33
C GLU A 8 -14.07 8.40 -4.17
N GLU A 9 -13.00 7.75 -3.73
CA GLU A 9 -12.13 8.19 -2.63
C GLU A 9 -10.73 8.45 -3.18
N ASN A 10 -10.57 9.53 -3.95
CA ASN A 10 -9.33 9.80 -4.66
C ASN A 10 -8.60 11.07 -4.20
N ASP A 11 -8.72 11.42 -2.94
CA ASP A 11 -8.02 12.57 -2.36
C ASP A 11 -6.52 12.30 -2.22
N PHE A 12 -5.74 13.36 -2.42
CA PHE A 12 -4.30 13.38 -2.17
C PHE A 12 -3.99 14.49 -1.17
N ASN A 13 -2.86 14.37 -0.48
CA ASN A 13 -2.39 15.39 0.44
C ASN A 13 -1.00 15.86 0.01
N GLU A 14 -0.79 17.18 -0.04
CA GLU A 14 0.47 17.75 -0.50
C GLU A 14 1.65 17.51 0.46
N LEU A 15 1.36 17.29 1.74
CA LEU A 15 2.40 17.18 2.78
C LEU A 15 2.84 15.73 3.04
N HIS A 16 1.94 14.77 2.81
CA HIS A 16 2.22 13.36 3.07
C HIS A 16 1.22 12.48 2.33
N MET A 17 1.49 11.18 2.27
CA MET A 17 0.54 10.25 1.67
C MET A 17 -0.82 10.35 2.36
N LYS A 18 -1.87 10.16 1.59
CA LYS A 18 -3.24 10.07 2.09
C LYS A 18 -3.62 8.60 2.25
N ARG A 19 -4.11 8.26 3.42
CA ARG A 19 -4.54 6.89 3.72
C ARG A 19 -6.02 6.89 4.06
N PHE A 20 -6.78 5.91 3.56
CA PHE A 20 -8.10 5.65 4.12
C PHE A 20 -8.33 4.15 4.30
N LEU A 21 -9.12 3.85 5.31
CA LEU A 21 -9.47 2.49 5.69
C LEU A 21 -10.63 2.02 4.83
N VAL A 22 -10.39 1.01 4.00
CA VAL A 22 -11.41 0.42 3.13
C VAL A 22 -12.22 -0.62 3.90
N HIS A 23 -11.54 -1.45 4.69
CA HIS A 23 -12.18 -2.53 5.43
C HIS A 23 -11.32 -2.94 6.62
N ASP A 24 -11.97 -3.24 7.74
CA ASP A 24 -11.31 -3.79 8.93
C ASP A 24 -12.23 -4.81 9.57
N SER A 25 -11.68 -5.98 9.85
CA SER A 25 -12.39 -7.09 10.48
C SER A 25 -11.40 -7.95 11.26
N PRO A 26 -11.86 -8.94 12.04
CA PRO A 26 -10.93 -9.89 12.68
C PRO A 26 -10.14 -10.76 11.69
N TYR A 27 -10.51 -10.77 10.41
CA TYR A 27 -9.91 -11.66 9.41
C TYR A 27 -8.85 -10.95 8.58
N PHE A 28 -9.11 -9.71 8.15
CA PHE A 28 -8.19 -8.96 7.32
C PHE A 28 -8.52 -7.47 7.32
N LYS A 29 -7.55 -6.68 6.87
CA LYS A 29 -7.69 -5.23 6.75
C LYS A 29 -7.32 -4.82 5.33
N ILE A 30 -8.06 -3.87 4.77
CA ILE A 30 -7.74 -3.27 3.47
C ILE A 30 -7.57 -1.76 3.67
N LEU A 31 -6.45 -1.25 3.18
CA LEU A 31 -6.11 0.18 3.20
C LEU A 31 -5.86 0.65 1.78
N ASN A 32 -6.26 1.88 1.47
CA ASN A 32 -5.86 2.57 0.25
C ASN A 32 -4.85 3.64 0.64
N PHE A 33 -3.73 3.68 -0.08
CA PHE A 33 -2.76 4.78 0.05
C PHE A 33 -2.69 5.53 -1.26
N ASN A 34 -2.84 6.86 -1.19
CA ASN A 34 -2.67 7.75 -2.32
C ASN A 34 -1.43 8.60 -2.08
N PHE A 35 -0.52 8.61 -3.04
CA PHE A 35 0.76 9.32 -2.96
C PHE A 35 0.84 10.37 -4.04
N LYS A 36 1.25 11.60 -3.67
CA LYS A 36 1.80 12.53 -4.63
C LYS A 36 3.22 12.07 -5.01
N ALA A 37 3.68 12.44 -6.18
CA ALA A 37 5.05 12.11 -6.62
C ALA A 37 6.05 12.48 -5.52
N GLY A 38 6.94 11.56 -5.18
CA GLY A 38 7.97 11.72 -4.15
C GLY A 38 7.56 11.30 -2.75
N GLN A 39 6.28 11.11 -2.50
CA GLN A 39 5.82 10.64 -1.19
C GLN A 39 6.05 9.14 -1.06
N GLU A 40 6.10 8.66 0.17
CA GLU A 40 6.36 7.24 0.41
C GLU A 40 5.66 6.72 1.67
N LEU A 41 5.45 5.41 1.66
CA LEU A 41 5.21 4.62 2.85
C LEU A 41 6.58 4.05 3.21
N PRO A 42 7.21 4.51 4.30
CA PRO A 42 8.57 4.08 4.65
C PRO A 42 8.67 2.58 4.87
N VAL A 43 9.86 2.04 4.63
CA VAL A 43 10.14 0.63 4.91
C VAL A 43 9.85 0.34 6.39
N HIS A 44 9.04 -0.67 6.64
CA HIS A 44 8.65 -1.08 7.97
C HIS A 44 8.33 -2.57 7.98
N SER A 45 8.27 -3.14 9.18
CA SER A 45 7.85 -4.52 9.38
C SER A 45 7.25 -4.65 10.78
N HIS A 46 6.48 -5.72 11.00
CA HIS A 46 5.91 -6.05 12.30
C HIS A 46 6.26 -7.49 12.65
N ASP A 47 6.60 -7.72 13.90
CA ASP A 47 6.97 -9.07 14.38
C ASP A 47 5.71 -9.90 14.63
N MET A 48 5.10 -10.37 13.54
CA MET A 48 3.93 -11.24 13.61
C MET A 48 3.83 -12.07 12.35
N GLU A 49 3.19 -13.22 12.44
CA GLU A 49 2.87 -14.07 11.29
C GLU A 49 1.74 -13.46 10.50
N GLY A 50 1.82 -13.59 9.18
CA GLY A 50 0.81 -13.13 8.25
C GLY A 50 1.45 -12.56 7.02
N GLN A 51 0.60 -12.13 6.09
CA GLN A 51 1.04 -11.63 4.81
C GLN A 51 0.36 -10.31 4.47
N VAL A 52 1.03 -9.56 3.63
CA VAL A 52 0.54 -8.30 3.09
C VAL A 52 0.63 -8.36 1.58
N SER A 53 -0.39 -7.87 0.89
CA SER A 53 -0.33 -7.64 -0.54
C SER A 53 -0.44 -6.16 -0.81
N ILE A 54 0.32 -5.67 -1.79
CA ILE A 54 0.30 -4.27 -2.22
C ILE A 54 0.08 -4.27 -3.72
N MET A 55 -1.08 -3.81 -4.16
CA MET A 55 -1.42 -3.71 -5.57
C MET A 55 -1.39 -2.26 -6.03
N VAL A 56 -0.63 -1.99 -7.09
CA VAL A 56 -0.63 -0.67 -7.73
C VAL A 56 -1.78 -0.61 -8.72
N PHE A 57 -2.74 0.29 -8.50
CA PHE A 57 -3.85 0.44 -9.43
C PHE A 57 -3.84 1.76 -10.20
N GLU A 58 -2.97 2.70 -9.82
CA GLU A 58 -2.69 3.91 -10.60
C GLU A 58 -1.26 4.36 -10.38
N GLY A 59 -0.64 4.92 -11.42
CA GLY A 59 0.69 5.50 -11.34
C GLY A 59 1.82 4.47 -11.31
N LYS A 60 3.00 4.95 -10.95
CA LYS A 60 4.20 4.11 -10.86
C LYS A 60 5.17 4.65 -9.82
N GLY A 61 6.04 3.76 -9.34
CA GLY A 61 7.06 4.08 -8.37
C GLY A 61 7.94 2.88 -8.11
N GLU A 62 8.23 2.61 -6.85
CA GLU A 62 9.09 1.51 -6.41
C GLU A 62 8.52 0.84 -5.19
N PHE A 63 8.64 -0.49 -5.14
CA PHE A 63 8.53 -1.24 -3.91
C PHE A 63 9.88 -1.19 -3.20
N LEU A 64 9.87 -0.95 -1.92
CA LEU A 64 11.07 -0.82 -1.10
C LEU A 64 11.23 -2.04 -0.21
N SER A 65 12.45 -2.54 -0.09
CA SER A 65 12.80 -3.56 0.89
C SER A 65 13.93 -3.02 1.77
N LYS A 66 14.50 -3.87 2.63
CA LYS A 66 15.55 -3.43 3.54
C LYS A 66 16.76 -2.83 2.80
N ASP A 67 17.22 -3.51 1.74
CA ASP A 67 18.47 -3.18 1.06
C ASP A 67 18.31 -2.95 -0.44
N SER A 68 17.11 -3.00 -0.97
CA SER A 68 16.90 -2.91 -2.42
C SER A 68 15.53 -2.32 -2.74
N THR A 69 15.35 -2.03 -4.03
CA THR A 69 14.08 -1.57 -4.57
C THR A 69 13.76 -2.38 -5.81
N MET A 70 12.49 -2.43 -6.16
CA MET A 70 12.07 -2.92 -7.46
C MET A 70 10.98 -2.03 -8.05
N PRO A 71 10.91 -1.94 -9.38
CA PRO A 71 9.89 -1.12 -10.02
C PRO A 71 8.48 -1.55 -9.60
N ALA A 72 7.60 -0.57 -9.43
CA ALA A 72 6.20 -0.79 -9.13
C ALA A 72 5.38 -0.06 -10.18
N ARG A 73 4.59 -0.80 -10.96
CA ARG A 73 3.79 -0.25 -12.05
C ARG A 73 2.34 -0.69 -11.89
N LYS A 74 1.45 0.04 -12.56
CA LYS A 74 0.03 -0.28 -12.59
C LYS A 74 -0.18 -1.76 -12.93
N GLY A 75 -0.92 -2.46 -12.09
CA GLY A 75 -1.19 -3.88 -12.23
C GLY A 75 -0.26 -4.80 -11.45
N ASP A 76 0.87 -4.28 -10.93
CA ASP A 76 1.79 -5.08 -10.11
C ASP A 76 1.19 -5.35 -8.74
N VAL A 77 1.40 -6.56 -8.25
CA VAL A 77 1.03 -6.97 -6.90
C VAL A 77 2.28 -7.49 -6.20
N LEU A 78 2.66 -6.85 -5.12
CA LEU A 78 3.72 -7.33 -4.23
C LEU A 78 3.10 -8.18 -3.14
N ILE A 79 3.67 -9.34 -2.87
CA ILE A 79 3.31 -10.18 -1.73
C ILE A 79 4.52 -10.24 -0.81
N SER A 80 4.32 -9.93 0.46
CA SER A 80 5.38 -9.94 1.47
C SER A 80 4.87 -10.56 2.76
N GLU A 81 5.77 -11.15 3.53
CA GLU A 81 5.46 -11.47 4.91
C GLU A 81 5.33 -10.15 5.68
N ILE A 82 4.44 -10.10 6.68
CA ILE A 82 4.30 -8.91 7.53
C ILE A 82 5.62 -8.62 8.25
N SER A 83 6.40 -9.67 8.57
CA SER A 83 7.67 -9.57 9.25
C SER A 83 8.84 -9.17 8.36
N GLU A 84 8.67 -9.19 7.02
CA GLU A 84 9.70 -8.71 6.10
C GLU A 84 9.60 -7.20 5.91
N PRO A 85 10.72 -6.47 5.91
CA PRO A 85 10.71 -5.03 5.64
C PRO A 85 10.15 -4.72 4.26
N HIS A 86 9.18 -3.82 4.18
CA HIS A 86 8.53 -3.44 2.93
C HIS A 86 8.03 -2.01 3.00
N GLY A 87 7.96 -1.36 1.85
CA GLY A 87 7.46 0.00 1.71
C GLY A 87 7.20 0.33 0.24
N VAL A 88 6.78 1.55 -0.02
CA VAL A 88 6.44 2.04 -1.35
C VAL A 88 6.91 3.48 -1.50
N ARG A 89 7.49 3.83 -2.64
CA ARG A 89 7.82 5.21 -3.00
C ARG A 89 7.19 5.56 -4.33
N ALA A 90 6.49 6.67 -4.40
CA ALA A 90 5.86 7.12 -5.64
C ALA A 90 6.83 7.92 -6.49
N LYS A 91 6.91 7.61 -7.78
CA LYS A 91 7.63 8.43 -8.78
C LYS A 91 6.68 9.39 -9.48
N THR A 92 5.46 8.97 -9.71
CA THR A 92 4.36 9.81 -10.18
C THR A 92 3.31 9.80 -9.08
N ASP A 93 2.24 10.55 -9.25
CA ASP A 93 1.06 10.35 -8.42
C ASP A 93 0.68 8.88 -8.55
N MET A 94 0.45 8.21 -7.42
CA MET A 94 0.35 6.75 -7.36
C MET A 94 -0.69 6.34 -6.34
N ARG A 95 -1.40 5.28 -6.63
CA ARG A 95 -2.41 4.74 -5.71
C ARG A 95 -2.19 3.24 -5.56
N VAL A 96 -2.21 2.77 -4.31
CA VAL A 96 -2.04 1.35 -4.02
C VAL A 96 -3.13 0.85 -3.07
N LEU A 97 -3.48 -0.42 -3.22
CA LEU A 97 -4.40 -1.11 -2.33
C LEU A 97 -3.60 -2.13 -1.53
N VAL A 98 -3.68 -2.02 -0.22
CA VAL A 98 -2.93 -2.89 0.71
C VAL A 98 -3.91 -3.78 1.46
N THR A 99 -3.69 -5.09 1.38
CA THR A 99 -4.48 -6.07 2.13
C THR A 99 -3.57 -6.79 3.12
N ILE A 100 -3.97 -6.83 4.38
CA ILE A 100 -3.16 -7.39 5.47
C ILE A 100 -3.98 -8.47 6.18
N ALA A 101 -3.43 -9.64 6.32
CA ALA A 101 -4.07 -10.77 7.02
C ALA A 101 -3.04 -11.50 7.88
N PRO A 102 -3.26 -11.62 9.19
CA PRO A 102 -4.34 -11.00 9.96
C PRO A 102 -4.20 -9.48 10.05
N PRO A 103 -5.25 -8.77 10.45
CA PRO A 103 -5.19 -7.31 10.55
C PRO A 103 -4.27 -6.86 11.70
N ILE A 104 -3.58 -5.74 11.47
CA ILE A 104 -2.72 -5.09 12.48
C ILE A 104 -3.22 -3.70 12.77
#